data_7ab8ddfa6cc97c1c48f30f4cd732d66f
#
_entry.id   7ab8ddfa6cc97c1c48f30f4cd732d66f
#
_cell.length_a   1.000
_cell.length_b   1.000
_cell.length_c   1.000
_cell.angle_alpha   90.00
_cell.angle_beta   90.00
_cell.angle_gamma   90.00
#
_symmetry.space_group_name_H-M   'P 1'
#
loop_
_entity.id
_entity.type
_entity.pdbx_description
1 polymer ?
#
loop_
_entity_poly.entity_id
_entity_poly.type
_entity_poly.pdbx_seq_one_letter_code
_entity_poly.pdbx_strand_id
1 'polypeptide(L)'
;VYQQAKRILEDRDGKDTERMAIIDARTGELLTDNLSVGEDSRFKTGLSFEEYQKIKESGKRFLILHNHPSSTRPSITDILTFWKEEKADASIVVGHDGTVYVITDMNRKIPLDKLYEMYYYNYKELGYDVDMARLKATNDIYASKAFTYLLIGNEGDD
;
A
#
# COMPACT_ATOMS: atom_id res chain seq x y z
N VAL A 1 -2.70 -11.01 -10.26
CA VAL A 1 -2.67 -9.59 -9.82
C VAL A 1 -3.60 -8.75 -10.66
N TYR A 2 -3.42 -8.72 -11.99
CA TYR A 2 -4.23 -7.89 -12.90
C TYR A 2 -5.74 -8.13 -12.75
N GLN A 3 -6.18 -9.39 -12.71
CA GLN A 3 -7.60 -9.74 -12.55
C GLN A 3 -8.17 -9.24 -11.21
N GLN A 4 -7.39 -9.33 -10.12
CA GLN A 4 -7.81 -8.83 -8.81
C GLN A 4 -7.83 -7.31 -8.77
N ALA A 5 -6.87 -6.65 -9.39
CA ALA A 5 -6.86 -5.20 -9.53
C ALA A 5 -8.09 -4.69 -10.29
N LYS A 6 -8.41 -5.32 -11.42
CA LYS A 6 -9.62 -5.03 -12.19
C LYS A 6 -10.88 -5.24 -11.37
N ARG A 7 -10.98 -6.37 -10.65
CA ARG A 7 -12.10 -6.67 -9.77
C ARG A 7 -12.27 -5.62 -8.67
N ILE A 8 -11.17 -5.17 -8.05
CA ILE A 8 -11.21 -4.09 -7.04
C ILE A 8 -11.81 -2.82 -7.63
N LEU A 9 -11.38 -2.43 -8.82
CA LEU A 9 -11.89 -1.22 -9.48
C LEU A 9 -13.35 -1.37 -9.92
N GLU A 10 -13.78 -2.54 -10.35
CA GLU A 10 -15.16 -2.82 -10.73
C GLU A 10 -16.08 -2.90 -9.50
N ASP A 11 -15.63 -3.55 -8.44
CA ASP A 11 -16.42 -3.80 -7.23
C ASP A 11 -16.71 -2.54 -6.40
N ARG A 12 -15.94 -1.49 -6.60
CA ARG A 12 -16.19 -0.18 -5.97
C ARG A 12 -17.51 0.47 -6.41
N ASP A 13 -18.09 0.04 -7.53
CA ASP A 13 -19.34 0.55 -8.09
C ASP A 13 -19.41 2.08 -8.17
N GLY A 14 -18.33 2.69 -8.71
CA GLY A 14 -18.19 4.14 -8.82
C GLY A 14 -18.00 4.90 -7.51
N LYS A 15 -17.91 4.20 -6.38
CA LYS A 15 -17.72 4.82 -5.06
C LYS A 15 -16.25 5.10 -4.78
N ASP A 16 -16.00 6.16 -4.02
CA ASP A 16 -14.67 6.53 -3.53
C ASP A 16 -14.33 5.74 -2.25
N THR A 17 -14.36 4.40 -2.36
CA THR A 17 -14.01 3.50 -1.26
C THR A 17 -12.73 2.75 -1.56
N GLU A 18 -11.91 2.56 -0.52
CA GLU A 18 -10.75 1.69 -0.62
C GLU A 18 -11.14 0.24 -0.40
N ARG A 19 -10.52 -0.63 -1.18
CA ARG A 19 -10.65 -2.08 -1.10
C ARG A 19 -9.27 -2.69 -0.97
N MET A 20 -9.16 -3.79 -0.24
CA MET A 20 -7.91 -4.50 -0.07
C MET A 20 -8.08 -5.97 -0.43
N ALA A 21 -7.05 -6.53 -1.04
CA ALA A 21 -6.92 -7.96 -1.26
C ALA A 21 -5.51 -8.42 -0.89
N ILE A 22 -5.41 -9.59 -0.30
CA ILE A 22 -4.14 -10.28 -0.10
C ILE A 22 -4.08 -11.44 -1.08
N ILE A 23 -3.00 -11.52 -1.81
CA ILE A 23 -2.81 -12.46 -2.92
C ILE A 23 -1.61 -13.34 -2.62
N ASP A 24 -1.73 -14.65 -2.82
CA ASP A 24 -0.60 -15.57 -2.75
C ASP A 24 0.44 -15.17 -3.80
N ALA A 25 1.66 -14.86 -3.35
CA ALA A 25 2.73 -14.40 -4.24
C ALA A 25 3.17 -15.48 -5.24
N ARG A 26 2.96 -16.75 -4.91
CA ARG A 26 3.35 -17.88 -5.75
C ARG A 26 2.29 -18.25 -6.79
N THR A 27 1.04 -18.28 -6.38
CA THR A 27 -0.07 -18.79 -7.22
C THR A 27 -0.92 -17.70 -7.85
N GLY A 28 -0.90 -16.49 -7.28
CA GLY A 28 -1.81 -15.40 -7.67
C GLY A 28 -3.24 -15.57 -7.14
N GLU A 29 -3.49 -16.57 -6.31
CA GLU A 29 -4.81 -16.81 -5.72
C GLU A 29 -5.13 -15.80 -4.62
N LEU A 30 -6.40 -15.44 -4.51
CA LEU A 30 -6.90 -14.58 -3.46
C LEU A 30 -6.87 -15.34 -2.11
N LEU A 31 -6.20 -14.77 -1.11
CA LEU A 31 -6.10 -15.32 0.25
C LEU A 31 -7.14 -14.73 1.20
N THR A 32 -7.82 -13.66 0.80
CA THR A 32 -8.90 -13.05 1.56
C THR A 32 -10.26 -13.46 0.98
N ASP A 33 -11.21 -13.80 1.84
CA ASP A 33 -12.55 -14.23 1.40
C ASP A 33 -13.34 -13.10 0.77
N ASN A 34 -13.07 -11.87 1.14
CA ASN A 34 -13.71 -10.68 0.62
C ASN A 34 -12.67 -9.62 0.25
N LEU A 35 -12.99 -8.82 -0.74
CA LEU A 35 -12.38 -7.53 -0.92
C LEU A 35 -12.80 -6.68 0.29
N SER A 36 -11.96 -6.66 1.31
CA SER A 36 -12.30 -6.08 2.60
C SER A 36 -12.75 -4.64 2.49
N VAL A 37 -13.94 -4.39 2.96
CA VAL A 37 -14.47 -3.04 3.12
C VAL A 37 -15.03 -2.93 4.51
N GLY A 38 -14.47 -2.07 5.31
CA GLY A 38 -15.24 -1.54 6.42
C GLY A 38 -16.29 -0.56 5.86
N GLU A 39 -17.51 -0.62 6.28
CA GLU A 39 -18.57 0.28 5.83
C GLU A 39 -18.26 1.76 6.10
N ASP A 40 -17.37 2.06 7.02
CA ASP A 40 -16.85 3.39 7.33
C ASP A 40 -15.40 3.61 6.85
N SER A 41 -14.98 2.92 5.86
CA SER A 41 -13.57 2.72 5.55
C SER A 41 -12.92 3.77 4.66
N ARG A 42 -13.26 5.00 4.78
CA ARG A 42 -12.33 6.04 4.28
C ARG A 42 -10.93 5.89 4.89
N PHE A 43 -10.79 5.13 5.99
CA PHE A 43 -9.58 5.06 6.79
C PHE A 43 -9.19 3.67 7.28
N LYS A 44 -9.93 2.62 6.97
CA LYS A 44 -9.64 1.26 7.48
C LYS A 44 -9.89 0.21 6.41
N THR A 45 -9.02 0.17 5.42
CA THR A 45 -8.82 -1.08 4.71
C THR A 45 -7.96 -1.95 5.61
N GLY A 46 -8.59 -2.87 6.29
CA GLY A 46 -7.89 -3.81 7.14
C GLY A 46 -8.49 -5.19 7.00
N LEU A 47 -7.62 -6.17 7.08
CA LEU A 47 -8.03 -7.54 7.35
C LEU A 47 -8.65 -7.60 8.74
N SER A 48 -9.66 -8.47 8.92
CA SER A 48 -10.05 -8.85 10.27
C SER A 48 -8.87 -9.52 10.97
N PHE A 49 -8.86 -9.49 12.30
CA PHE A 49 -7.82 -10.17 13.06
C PHE A 49 -7.72 -11.66 12.71
N GLU A 50 -8.87 -12.32 12.50
CA GLU A 50 -8.93 -13.73 12.13
C GLU A 50 -8.33 -14.02 10.75
N GLU A 51 -8.64 -13.21 9.75
CA GLU A 51 -8.05 -13.33 8.41
C GLU A 51 -6.54 -13.11 8.44
N TYR A 52 -6.09 -12.12 9.18
CA TYR A 52 -4.67 -11.81 9.35
C TYR A 52 -3.92 -12.98 10.01
N GLN A 53 -4.50 -13.58 11.06
CA GLN A 53 -3.91 -14.74 11.73
C GLN A 53 -3.81 -15.95 10.78
N LYS A 54 -4.85 -16.22 10.00
CA LYS A 54 -4.84 -17.30 9.01
C LYS A 54 -3.73 -17.13 7.98
N ILE A 55 -3.53 -15.91 7.48
CA ILE A 55 -2.47 -15.62 6.52
C ILE A 55 -1.10 -15.81 7.15
N LYS A 56 -0.89 -15.34 8.36
CA LYS A 56 0.36 -15.54 9.11
C LYS A 56 0.65 -17.02 9.37
N GLU A 57 -0.32 -17.78 9.83
CA GLU A 57 -0.20 -19.19 10.14
C GLU A 57 0.05 -20.04 8.89
N SER A 58 -0.44 -19.63 7.73
CA SER A 58 -0.20 -20.32 6.47
C SER A 58 1.27 -20.39 6.06
N GLY A 59 2.08 -19.46 6.57
CA GLY A 59 3.49 -19.33 6.18
C GLY A 59 3.72 -18.90 4.74
N LYS A 60 2.67 -18.57 3.99
CA LYS A 60 2.77 -18.16 2.59
C LYS A 60 3.30 -16.74 2.45
N ARG A 61 4.08 -16.51 1.42
CA ARG A 61 4.42 -15.17 0.98
C ARG A 61 3.26 -14.58 0.19
N PHE A 62 3.05 -13.28 0.31
CA PHE A 62 1.87 -12.63 -0.26
C PHE A 62 2.16 -11.26 -0.86
N LEU A 63 1.21 -10.79 -1.64
CA LEU A 63 1.16 -9.44 -2.19
C LEU A 63 0.00 -8.70 -1.52
N ILE A 64 0.21 -7.44 -1.19
CA ILE A 64 -0.84 -6.55 -0.69
C ILE A 64 -1.34 -5.71 -1.86
N LEU A 65 -2.63 -5.75 -2.12
CA LEU A 65 -3.26 -5.01 -3.21
C LEU A 65 -4.40 -4.15 -2.65
N HIS A 66 -4.42 -2.88 -2.97
CA HIS A 66 -5.55 -1.99 -2.68
C HIS A 66 -5.67 -0.88 -3.71
N ASN A 67 -6.78 -0.16 -3.68
CA ASN A 67 -7.02 0.98 -4.56
C ASN A 67 -6.93 2.29 -3.78
N HIS A 68 -6.47 3.34 -4.46
CA HIS A 68 -6.57 4.72 -3.98
C HIS A 68 -7.57 5.49 -4.84
N PRO A 69 -8.69 5.96 -4.25
CA PRO A 69 -9.68 6.77 -4.98
C PRO A 69 -9.11 8.03 -5.59
N SER A 70 -8.14 8.64 -4.93
CA SER A 70 -7.43 9.84 -5.39
C SER A 70 -6.35 9.57 -6.43
N SER A 71 -6.17 8.31 -6.85
CA SER A 71 -5.13 7.90 -7.79
C SER A 71 -3.71 8.33 -7.37
N THR A 72 -3.46 8.30 -6.06
CA THR A 72 -2.17 8.66 -5.48
C THR A 72 -1.31 7.43 -5.23
N ARG A 73 0.01 7.64 -5.23
CA ARG A 73 0.99 6.61 -4.86
C ARG A 73 0.80 6.13 -3.41
N PRO A 74 1.42 5.01 -3.01
CA PRO A 74 1.36 4.51 -1.63
C PRO A 74 1.66 5.59 -0.59
N SER A 75 0.82 5.68 0.43
CA SER A 75 1.02 6.56 1.58
C SER A 75 2.14 6.05 2.48
N ILE A 76 2.59 6.89 3.40
CA ILE A 76 3.55 6.44 4.42
C ILE A 76 3.00 5.28 5.26
N THR A 77 1.71 5.27 5.53
CA THR A 77 1.06 4.15 6.24
C THR A 77 1.14 2.86 5.44
N ASP A 78 0.93 2.91 4.13
CA ASP A 78 1.06 1.75 3.24
C ASP A 78 2.50 1.23 3.21
N ILE A 79 3.46 2.13 3.13
CA ILE A 79 4.88 1.80 3.12
C ILE A 79 5.30 1.12 4.43
N LEU A 80 4.90 1.68 5.57
CA LEU A 80 5.23 1.13 6.88
C LEU A 80 4.52 -0.20 7.14
N THR A 81 3.29 -0.37 6.67
CA THR A 81 2.58 -1.66 6.73
C THR A 81 3.34 -2.73 5.95
N PHE A 82 3.76 -2.42 4.74
CA PHE A 82 4.59 -3.33 3.93
C PHE A 82 5.92 -3.63 4.61
N TRP A 83 6.58 -2.63 5.17
CA TRP A 83 7.85 -2.80 5.88
C TRP A 83 7.72 -3.73 7.11
N LYS A 84 6.61 -3.68 7.84
CA LYS A 84 6.36 -4.55 9.00
C LYS A 84 6.07 -6.00 8.61
N GLU A 85 5.52 -6.22 7.43
CA GLU A 85 5.09 -7.54 6.96
C GLU A 85 6.22 -8.27 6.22
N GLU A 86 7.04 -8.99 6.94
CA GLU A 86 8.23 -9.65 6.41
C GLU A 86 7.95 -10.62 5.25
N LYS A 87 6.76 -11.21 5.20
CA LYS A 87 6.35 -12.14 4.15
C LYS A 87 5.62 -11.47 2.98
N ALA A 88 5.41 -10.16 3.04
CA ALA A 88 4.90 -9.42 1.91
C ALA A 88 6.03 -9.16 0.90
N ASP A 89 5.84 -9.60 -0.34
CA ASP A 89 6.80 -9.42 -1.42
C ASP A 89 6.62 -8.11 -2.16
N ALA A 90 5.41 -7.60 -2.21
CA ALA A 90 5.09 -6.32 -2.80
C ALA A 90 3.83 -5.70 -2.18
N SER A 91 3.76 -4.38 -2.27
CA SER A 91 2.56 -3.60 -2.02
C SER A 91 2.17 -2.90 -3.32
N ILE A 92 0.94 -3.13 -3.77
CA ILE A 92 0.44 -2.66 -5.06
C ILE A 92 -0.77 -1.79 -4.82
N VAL A 93 -0.72 -0.57 -5.34
CA VAL A 93 -1.83 0.39 -5.29
C VAL A 93 -2.34 0.64 -6.70
N VAL A 94 -3.64 0.54 -6.89
CA VAL A 94 -4.30 0.83 -8.15
C VAL A 94 -5.07 2.14 -8.01
N GLY A 95 -4.71 3.12 -8.81
CA GLY A 95 -5.46 4.36 -8.92
C GLY A 95 -6.75 4.18 -9.72
N HIS A 96 -7.75 5.02 -9.45
CA HIS A 96 -9.01 4.99 -10.20
C HIS A 96 -8.87 5.48 -11.66
N ASP A 97 -7.75 6.11 -11.98
CA ASP A 97 -7.34 6.46 -13.34
C ASP A 97 -6.63 5.30 -14.09
N GLY A 98 -6.50 4.13 -13.45
CA GLY A 98 -5.82 2.96 -13.99
C GLY A 98 -4.31 2.94 -13.77
N THR A 99 -3.74 3.94 -13.13
CA THR A 99 -2.32 3.95 -12.77
C THR A 99 -2.04 2.90 -11.70
N VAL A 100 -0.95 2.18 -11.84
CA VAL A 100 -0.53 1.15 -10.89
C VAL A 100 0.81 1.56 -10.27
N TYR A 101 0.85 1.56 -8.95
CA TYR A 101 2.03 1.85 -8.15
C TYR A 101 2.49 0.58 -7.45
N VAL A 102 3.75 0.23 -7.57
CA VAL A 102 4.31 -0.98 -6.97
C VAL A 102 5.49 -0.62 -6.09
N ILE A 103 5.46 -1.13 -4.85
CA ILE A 103 6.61 -1.12 -3.95
C ILE A 103 7.04 -2.57 -3.77
N THR A 104 8.32 -2.83 -3.94
CA THR A 104 8.93 -4.15 -3.82
C THR A 104 10.36 -4.05 -3.28
N ASP A 105 11.01 -5.16 -3.03
CA ASP A 105 12.40 -5.23 -2.57
C ASP A 105 12.69 -4.38 -1.33
N MET A 106 11.82 -4.47 -0.34
CA MET A 106 11.97 -3.73 0.90
C MET A 106 13.20 -4.18 1.69
N ASN A 107 14.09 -3.26 1.97
CA ASN A 107 15.21 -3.48 2.89
C ASN A 107 14.75 -3.31 4.34
N ARG A 108 14.33 -4.39 4.96
CA ARG A 108 13.79 -4.38 6.33
C ARG A 108 14.84 -4.21 7.43
N LYS A 109 16.12 -4.17 7.07
CA LYS A 109 17.21 -3.82 8.00
C LYS A 109 17.25 -2.32 8.28
N ILE A 110 16.69 -1.50 7.41
CA ILE A 110 16.56 -0.06 7.64
C ILE A 110 15.38 0.15 8.60
N PRO A 111 15.57 0.87 9.73
CA PRO A 111 14.49 1.19 10.66
C PRO A 111 13.62 2.33 10.10
N LEU A 112 12.75 1.98 9.16
CA LEU A 112 12.04 2.93 8.32
C LEU A 112 11.06 3.82 9.11
N ASP A 113 10.47 3.28 10.15
CA ASP A 113 9.59 4.01 11.08
C ASP A 113 10.34 5.14 11.80
N LYS A 114 11.51 4.86 12.31
CA LYS A 114 12.37 5.85 12.99
C LYS A 114 12.95 6.86 12.02
N LEU A 115 13.31 6.42 10.83
CA LEU A 115 13.80 7.30 9.77
C LEU A 115 12.72 8.31 9.36
N TYR A 116 11.48 7.86 9.19
CA TYR A 116 10.36 8.74 8.90
C TYR A 116 10.11 9.74 10.04
N GLU A 117 10.11 9.31 11.29
CA GLU A 117 9.96 10.19 12.45
C GLU A 117 11.03 11.26 12.48
N MET A 118 12.28 10.90 12.23
CA MET A 118 13.41 11.86 12.18
C MET A 118 13.18 12.92 11.11
N TYR A 119 12.82 12.53 9.89
CA TYR A 119 12.50 13.47 8.82
C TYR A 119 11.33 14.37 9.17
N TYR A 120 10.24 13.78 9.69
CA TYR A 120 9.04 14.51 10.08
C TYR A 120 9.36 15.60 11.12
N TYR A 121 10.04 15.26 12.19
CA TYR A 121 10.38 16.23 13.25
C TYR A 121 11.36 17.27 12.78
N ASN A 122 12.31 16.94 11.93
CA ASN A 122 13.19 17.93 11.32
C ASN A 122 12.42 18.97 10.52
N TYR A 123 11.43 18.57 9.74
CA TYR A 123 10.59 19.52 9.02
C TYR A 123 9.69 20.33 9.95
N LYS A 124 9.20 19.72 11.03
CA LYS A 124 8.45 20.46 12.06
C LYS A 124 9.30 21.55 12.71
N GLU A 125 10.54 21.27 13.05
CA GLU A 125 11.48 22.24 13.61
C GLU A 125 11.80 23.38 12.63
N LEU A 126 11.81 23.11 11.34
CA LEU A 126 11.97 24.12 10.30
C LEU A 126 10.73 25.01 10.11
N GLY A 127 9.64 24.73 10.81
CA GLY A 127 8.42 25.55 10.78
C GLY A 127 7.34 25.07 9.82
N TYR A 128 7.50 23.93 9.16
CA TYR A 128 6.46 23.37 8.31
C TYR A 128 5.27 22.88 9.15
N ASP A 129 4.05 23.03 8.62
CA ASP A 129 2.86 22.47 9.24
C ASP A 129 2.85 20.94 9.17
N VAL A 130 1.90 20.30 9.86
CA VAL A 130 1.80 18.84 9.94
C VAL A 130 1.69 18.20 8.56
N ASP A 131 0.82 18.72 7.69
CA ASP A 131 0.58 18.12 6.38
C ASP A 131 1.79 18.25 5.47
N MET A 132 2.43 19.41 5.46
CA MET A 132 3.64 19.63 4.67
C MET A 132 4.83 18.84 5.21
N ALA A 133 4.98 18.75 6.53
CA ALA A 133 6.03 17.94 7.15
C ALA A 133 5.87 16.45 6.80
N ARG A 134 4.64 15.95 6.82
CA ARG A 134 4.32 14.57 6.40
C ARG A 134 4.65 14.34 4.92
N LEU A 135 4.25 15.25 4.05
CA LEU A 135 4.53 15.15 2.62
C LEU A 135 6.03 15.12 2.35
N LYS A 136 6.78 16.04 2.93
CA LYS A 136 8.23 16.12 2.75
C LYS A 136 8.96 14.91 3.33
N ALA A 137 8.56 14.45 4.52
CA ALA A 137 9.13 13.25 5.13
C ALA A 137 8.82 11.99 4.28
N THR A 138 7.63 11.88 3.74
CA THR A 138 7.26 10.78 2.82
C THR A 138 8.11 10.83 1.55
N ASN A 139 8.33 12.00 0.96
CA ASN A 139 9.21 12.17 -0.19
C ASN A 139 10.64 11.71 0.13
N ASP A 140 11.14 12.03 1.31
CA ASP A 140 12.47 11.60 1.76
C ASP A 140 12.55 10.07 1.93
N ILE A 141 11.49 9.44 2.40
CA ILE A 141 11.39 7.98 2.47
C ILE A 141 11.49 7.36 1.07
N TYR A 142 10.78 7.89 0.08
CA TYR A 142 10.91 7.44 -1.31
C TYR A 142 12.34 7.64 -1.85
N ALA A 143 12.99 8.73 -1.49
CA ALA A 143 14.36 9.04 -1.89
C ALA A 143 15.42 8.21 -1.15
N SER A 144 15.07 7.57 -0.03
CA SER A 144 16.01 6.79 0.80
C SER A 144 16.53 5.52 0.13
N LYS A 145 15.86 5.06 -0.93
CA LYS A 145 16.14 3.80 -1.63
C LYS A 145 16.02 2.56 -0.74
N ALA A 146 15.18 2.63 0.30
CA ALA A 146 14.89 1.49 1.16
C ALA A 146 14.07 0.40 0.45
N PHE A 147 13.48 0.73 -0.68
CA PHE A 147 12.67 -0.16 -1.51
C PHE A 147 12.71 0.27 -2.97
N THR A 148 12.28 -0.61 -3.85
CA THR A 148 12.06 -0.30 -5.27
C THR A 148 10.64 0.22 -5.46
N TYR A 149 10.51 1.35 -6.15
CA TYR A 149 9.23 1.95 -6.49
C TYR A 149 9.06 1.99 -8.00
N LEU A 150 7.96 1.43 -8.48
CA LEU A 150 7.61 1.37 -9.89
C LEU A 150 6.26 2.05 -10.13
N LEU A 151 6.21 2.88 -11.13
CA LEU A 151 4.99 3.50 -11.64
C LEU A 151 4.69 2.88 -12.99
N ILE A 152 3.55 2.19 -13.09
CA ILE A 152 3.07 1.62 -14.34
C ILE A 152 1.94 2.51 -14.83
N GLY A 153 2.19 3.26 -15.89
CA GLY A 153 1.19 4.12 -16.52
C GLY A 153 0.11 3.31 -17.23
N ASN A 154 -1.00 3.96 -17.51
CA ASN A 154 -2.03 3.39 -18.37
C ASN A 154 -1.46 3.35 -19.81
N GLU A 155 -1.08 2.17 -20.30
CA GLU A 155 -0.77 1.97 -21.73
C GLU A 155 -2.09 1.97 -22.51
N GLY A 156 -2.76 3.09 -22.58
CA GLY A 156 -4.09 3.09 -23.14
C GLY A 156 -4.53 4.32 -23.90
N ASP A 157 -3.64 5.26 -24.17
CA ASP A 157 -3.95 6.38 -25.05
C ASP A 157 -2.76 6.70 -25.94
N ASP A 158 -2.60 5.93 -26.98
CA ASP A 158 -1.97 6.33 -28.22
C ASP A 158 -3.04 6.41 -29.32
#